data_56c759e1791c73429da4dfd1c3d33761
#
_entry.id   56c759e1791c73429da4dfd1c3d33761
#
_cell.length_a   1.000
_cell.length_b   1.000
_cell.length_c   1.000
_cell.angle_alpha   90.00
_cell.angle_beta   90.00
_cell.angle_gamma   90.00
#
_symmetry.space_group_name_H-M   'P 1'
#
loop_
_entity.id
_entity.type
_entity.pdbx_description
1 polymer ?
#
loop_
_entity_poly.entity_id
_entity_poly.type
_entity_poly.pdbx_seq_one_letter_code
_entity_poly.pdbx_strand_id
1 'polypeptide(L)'
;MKPILNDRAMFADATEEYRSPEEPSAGDTVKLKFRTAKYNVDRVEVVVNGIAYSMKKFMTNTNFDYYIAEFTLGAQRTEYYFHALVGRTSIYYNQAGPYRELNPTYNFVINPGFKTPDWAKGAVIYQIYVDRFHNGDKSNDVVDNEYVYIGEPVHRITDWNEYPATMDVRNFYGGDLQGVLDKMDYLESLGIDAIYFNPLFVSPSNHKYDIQDYDYIDPHFGVIVNDGGEPLPDNARSNDNATKYKKRVTDYANL
;
A
#
# COMPACT_ATOMS: atom_id res chain seq x y z
N MET A 1 -25.44 -35.15 17.21
CA MET A 1 -25.09 -33.86 17.84
C MET A 1 -24.57 -32.99 16.70
N LYS A 2 -25.14 -31.79 16.47
CA LYS A 2 -24.55 -30.87 15.47
C LYS A 2 -23.17 -30.42 15.99
N PRO A 3 -22.16 -30.30 15.12
CA PRO A 3 -20.85 -29.80 15.55
C PRO A 3 -20.98 -28.36 16.05
N ILE A 4 -20.12 -27.99 17.00
CA ILE A 4 -20.03 -26.59 17.46
C ILE A 4 -19.67 -25.72 16.25
N LEU A 5 -20.33 -24.58 16.14
CA LEU A 5 -20.03 -23.63 15.07
C LEU A 5 -18.55 -23.24 15.07
N ASN A 6 -17.90 -23.44 13.95
CA ASN A 6 -16.51 -23.03 13.70
C ASN A 6 -16.52 -21.87 12.70
N ASP A 7 -16.70 -20.66 13.21
CA ASP A 7 -16.72 -19.42 12.41
C ASP A 7 -15.34 -19.09 11.80
N ARG A 8 -14.25 -19.53 12.43
CA ARG A 8 -12.87 -19.36 11.88
C ARG A 8 -12.63 -20.11 10.57
N ALA A 9 -13.47 -21.10 10.27
CA ALA A 9 -13.40 -21.83 8.99
C ALA A 9 -14.18 -21.13 7.86
N MET A 10 -14.97 -20.12 8.19
CA MET A 10 -15.66 -19.30 7.21
C MET A 10 -14.67 -18.45 6.45
N PHE A 11 -14.80 -18.44 5.11
CA PHE A 11 -13.87 -17.66 4.29
C PHE A 11 -14.46 -17.36 2.92
N ALA A 12 -14.26 -16.14 2.48
CA ALA A 12 -14.30 -15.67 1.11
C ALA A 12 -13.44 -14.41 1.01
N ASP A 13 -12.96 -14.12 -0.17
CA ASP A 13 -12.26 -12.90 -0.50
C ASP A 13 -12.71 -12.37 -1.88
N ALA A 14 -11.98 -11.44 -2.43
CA ALA A 14 -12.28 -10.86 -3.74
C ALA A 14 -11.41 -11.43 -4.87
N THR A 15 -10.66 -12.51 -4.62
CA THR A 15 -9.83 -13.18 -5.64
C THR A 15 -10.68 -13.99 -6.62
N GLU A 16 -10.13 -14.31 -7.77
CA GLU A 16 -10.78 -15.13 -8.82
C GLU A 16 -11.28 -16.48 -8.28
N GLU A 17 -10.64 -17.02 -7.24
CA GLU A 17 -11.09 -18.26 -6.60
C GLU A 17 -12.48 -18.12 -5.96
N TYR A 18 -12.76 -16.95 -5.35
CA TYR A 18 -14.00 -16.71 -4.61
C TYR A 18 -14.96 -15.76 -5.31
N ARG A 19 -14.48 -14.94 -6.26
CA ARG A 19 -15.30 -14.04 -7.08
C ARG A 19 -14.85 -14.11 -8.54
N SER A 20 -15.67 -14.68 -9.41
CA SER A 20 -15.35 -14.82 -10.83
C SER A 20 -16.46 -14.18 -11.70
N PRO A 21 -16.10 -13.30 -12.67
CA PRO A 21 -14.76 -12.77 -12.90
C PRO A 21 -14.30 -11.83 -11.76
N GLU A 22 -12.98 -11.72 -11.58
CA GLU A 22 -12.40 -10.86 -10.54
C GLU A 22 -12.69 -9.38 -10.77
N GLU A 23 -12.65 -8.94 -12.03
CA GLU A 23 -12.93 -7.58 -12.48
C GLU A 23 -14.11 -7.53 -13.46
N PRO A 24 -15.35 -7.73 -12.96
CA PRO A 24 -16.51 -7.83 -13.83
C PRO A 24 -16.98 -6.48 -14.38
N SER A 25 -17.58 -6.51 -15.56
CA SER A 25 -18.29 -5.40 -16.18
C SER A 25 -19.79 -5.47 -15.91
N ALA A 26 -20.49 -4.36 -16.12
CA ALA A 26 -21.95 -4.37 -16.06
C ALA A 26 -22.52 -5.36 -17.09
N GLY A 27 -23.51 -6.15 -16.66
CA GLY A 27 -24.11 -7.23 -17.46
C GLY A 27 -23.44 -8.58 -17.30
N ASP A 28 -22.25 -8.67 -16.70
CA ASP A 28 -21.58 -9.95 -16.45
C ASP A 28 -22.32 -10.76 -15.37
N THR A 29 -22.28 -12.07 -15.52
CA THR A 29 -22.69 -12.99 -14.46
C THR A 29 -21.54 -13.18 -13.47
N VAL A 30 -21.71 -12.68 -12.25
CA VAL A 30 -20.73 -12.83 -11.18
C VAL A 30 -21.05 -14.08 -10.36
N LYS A 31 -20.05 -14.93 -10.19
CA LYS A 31 -20.08 -16.11 -9.32
C LYS A 31 -19.38 -15.78 -8.02
N LEU A 32 -20.08 -15.96 -6.90
CA LEU A 32 -19.54 -15.80 -5.57
C LEU A 32 -19.49 -17.14 -4.86
N LYS A 33 -18.34 -17.45 -4.28
CA LYS A 33 -18.14 -18.66 -3.48
C LYS A 33 -17.92 -18.30 -2.02
N PHE A 34 -18.29 -19.22 -1.15
CA PHE A 34 -18.12 -19.11 0.29
C PHE A 34 -17.76 -20.46 0.88
N ARG A 35 -16.82 -20.48 1.81
CA ARG A 35 -16.34 -21.68 2.49
C ARG A 35 -16.79 -21.68 3.94
N THR A 36 -17.17 -22.84 4.46
CA THR A 36 -17.46 -23.09 5.88
C THR A 36 -16.77 -24.36 6.34
N ALA A 37 -16.72 -24.62 7.65
CA ALA A 37 -16.38 -25.97 8.14
C ALA A 37 -17.40 -26.98 7.63
N LYS A 38 -16.95 -28.20 7.42
CA LYS A 38 -17.78 -29.30 6.90
C LYS A 38 -18.97 -29.59 7.83
N TYR A 39 -20.18 -29.64 7.25
CA TYR A 39 -21.44 -29.90 7.95
C TYR A 39 -21.75 -28.95 9.12
N ASN A 40 -21.25 -27.72 9.06
CA ASN A 40 -21.25 -26.80 10.20
C ASN A 40 -22.34 -25.74 10.14
N VAL A 41 -22.91 -25.48 8.96
CA VAL A 41 -23.98 -24.49 8.76
C VAL A 41 -25.22 -25.14 8.14
N ASP A 42 -26.39 -24.57 8.43
CA ASP A 42 -27.66 -25.07 7.89
C ASP A 42 -27.97 -24.44 6.51
N ARG A 43 -27.65 -23.15 6.34
CA ARG A 43 -27.93 -22.40 5.11
C ARG A 43 -26.87 -21.28 4.96
N VAL A 44 -26.54 -20.99 3.73
CA VAL A 44 -25.72 -19.84 3.36
C VAL A 44 -26.45 -19.01 2.32
N GLU A 45 -26.41 -17.71 2.47
CA GLU A 45 -26.89 -16.72 1.52
C GLU A 45 -25.78 -15.71 1.24
N VAL A 46 -25.75 -15.13 0.06
CA VAL A 46 -25.07 -13.88 -0.22
C VAL A 46 -26.12 -12.79 -0.38
N VAL A 47 -25.92 -11.68 0.30
CA VAL A 47 -26.79 -10.51 0.19
C VAL A 47 -26.09 -9.46 -0.65
N VAL A 48 -26.67 -9.14 -1.79
CA VAL A 48 -26.13 -8.19 -2.79
C VAL A 48 -27.07 -6.99 -2.86
N ASN A 49 -26.60 -5.82 -2.50
CA ASN A 49 -27.40 -4.57 -2.43
C ASN A 49 -28.74 -4.78 -1.71
N GLY A 50 -28.73 -5.54 -0.60
CA GLY A 50 -29.91 -5.85 0.20
C GLY A 50 -30.79 -7.00 -0.32
N ILE A 51 -30.49 -7.58 -1.47
CA ILE A 51 -31.21 -8.74 -2.04
C ILE A 51 -30.48 -10.03 -1.68
N ALA A 52 -31.15 -10.95 -1.00
CA ALA A 52 -30.58 -12.23 -0.60
C ALA A 52 -30.69 -13.28 -1.74
N TYR A 53 -29.55 -13.89 -2.06
CA TYR A 53 -29.42 -15.01 -2.98
C TYR A 53 -29.01 -16.25 -2.20
N SER A 54 -29.80 -17.31 -2.26
CA SER A 54 -29.49 -18.58 -1.61
C SER A 54 -28.29 -19.23 -2.31
N MET A 55 -27.29 -19.63 -1.51
CA MET A 55 -26.11 -20.30 -2.04
C MET A 55 -26.26 -21.82 -2.03
N LYS A 56 -25.90 -22.47 -3.11
CA LYS A 56 -25.93 -23.93 -3.25
C LYS A 56 -24.58 -24.51 -2.83
N LYS A 57 -24.59 -25.55 -2.01
CA LYS A 57 -23.40 -26.34 -1.75
C LYS A 57 -23.01 -27.08 -3.02
N PHE A 58 -21.82 -26.85 -3.53
CA PHE A 58 -21.34 -27.44 -4.78
C PHE A 58 -20.15 -28.38 -4.57
N MET A 59 -19.42 -28.24 -3.46
CA MET A 59 -18.26 -29.07 -3.16
C MET A 59 -18.12 -29.31 -1.66
N THR A 60 -17.61 -30.46 -1.29
CA THR A 60 -17.21 -30.82 0.07
C THR A 60 -15.85 -31.52 -0.01
N ASN A 61 -14.90 -31.11 0.79
CA ASN A 61 -13.63 -31.84 0.93
C ASN A 61 -13.49 -32.43 2.35
N THR A 62 -12.29 -32.79 2.75
CA THR A 62 -12.02 -33.38 4.07
C THR A 62 -12.49 -32.49 5.23
N ASN A 63 -12.31 -31.17 5.11
CA ASN A 63 -12.49 -30.21 6.21
C ASN A 63 -13.60 -29.19 5.99
N PHE A 64 -13.95 -28.91 4.71
CA PHE A 64 -14.77 -27.77 4.37
C PHE A 64 -15.93 -28.12 3.43
N ASP A 65 -17.00 -27.34 3.54
CA ASP A 65 -18.09 -27.22 2.59
C ASP A 65 -17.92 -25.90 1.82
N TYR A 66 -18.17 -25.93 0.50
CA TYR A 66 -18.12 -24.77 -0.39
C TYR A 66 -19.48 -24.52 -1.01
N TYR A 67 -19.88 -23.26 -0.99
CA TYR A 67 -21.16 -22.78 -1.49
C TYR A 67 -20.93 -21.81 -2.64
N ILE A 68 -21.90 -21.75 -3.57
CA ILE A 68 -21.86 -20.85 -4.74
C ILE A 68 -23.22 -20.22 -4.98
N ALA A 69 -23.21 -18.97 -5.39
CA ALA A 69 -24.34 -18.26 -5.98
C ALA A 69 -23.88 -17.44 -7.18
N GLU A 70 -24.81 -17.14 -8.07
CA GLU A 70 -24.59 -16.33 -9.25
C GLU A 70 -25.63 -15.22 -9.31
N PHE A 71 -25.23 -14.05 -9.80
CA PHE A 71 -26.13 -12.94 -10.08
C PHE A 71 -25.59 -12.11 -11.25
N THR A 72 -26.47 -11.38 -11.93
CA THR A 72 -26.09 -10.45 -13.00
C THR A 72 -25.72 -9.11 -12.39
N LEU A 73 -24.52 -8.62 -12.68
CA LEU A 73 -24.00 -7.35 -12.16
C LEU A 73 -24.68 -6.17 -12.86
N GLY A 74 -25.21 -5.24 -12.08
CA GLY A 74 -25.72 -3.97 -12.57
C GLY A 74 -24.62 -2.97 -12.94
N ALA A 75 -24.99 -1.79 -13.44
CA ALA A 75 -24.06 -0.73 -13.80
C ALA A 75 -23.54 0.09 -12.59
N GLN A 76 -24.16 -0.06 -11.44
CA GLN A 76 -23.82 0.72 -10.25
C GLN A 76 -22.89 -0.05 -9.33
N ARG A 77 -22.13 0.70 -8.51
CA ARG A 77 -21.35 0.13 -7.40
C ARG A 77 -22.21 -0.84 -6.61
N THR A 78 -21.71 -2.05 -6.42
CA THR A 78 -22.41 -3.15 -5.78
C THR A 78 -21.70 -3.55 -4.51
N GLU A 79 -22.47 -3.64 -3.41
CA GLU A 79 -21.98 -4.14 -2.12
C GLU A 79 -22.55 -5.50 -1.82
N TYR A 80 -21.77 -6.39 -1.20
CA TYR A 80 -22.25 -7.68 -0.78
C TYR A 80 -21.57 -8.18 0.50
N TYR A 81 -22.27 -9.07 1.18
CA TYR A 81 -21.77 -9.84 2.31
C TYR A 81 -22.40 -11.22 2.31
N PHE A 82 -21.81 -12.14 3.06
CA PHE A 82 -22.38 -13.49 3.23
C PHE A 82 -23.10 -13.59 4.57
N HIS A 83 -24.18 -14.38 4.58
CA HIS A 83 -24.98 -14.65 5.75
C HIS A 83 -25.14 -16.16 5.91
N ALA A 84 -24.59 -16.70 7.01
CA ALA A 84 -24.69 -18.11 7.37
C ALA A 84 -25.64 -18.30 8.55
N LEU A 85 -26.50 -19.31 8.47
CA LEU A 85 -27.47 -19.65 9.51
C LEU A 85 -27.12 -21.00 10.13
N VAL A 86 -27.14 -21.05 11.46
CA VAL A 86 -26.92 -22.26 12.28
C VAL A 86 -27.96 -22.31 13.38
N GLY A 87 -29.03 -23.10 13.18
CA GLY A 87 -30.17 -23.08 14.07
C GLY A 87 -30.84 -21.70 14.08
N ARG A 88 -30.77 -21.03 15.24
CA ARG A 88 -31.28 -19.67 15.42
C ARG A 88 -30.18 -18.61 15.38
N THR A 89 -28.95 -18.99 15.10
CA THR A 89 -27.80 -18.09 15.09
C THR A 89 -27.51 -17.62 13.68
N SER A 90 -27.44 -16.31 13.49
CA SER A 90 -26.96 -15.65 12.28
C SER A 90 -25.49 -15.29 12.44
N ILE A 91 -24.70 -15.56 11.40
CA ILE A 91 -23.33 -15.10 11.25
C ILE A 91 -23.23 -14.33 9.93
N TYR A 92 -22.76 -13.11 10.02
CA TYR A 92 -22.46 -12.26 8.87
C TYR A 92 -20.99 -12.32 8.59
N TYR A 93 -20.61 -12.38 7.32
CA TYR A 93 -19.22 -12.41 6.89
C TYR A 93 -18.98 -11.36 5.81
N ASN A 94 -17.99 -10.50 6.03
CA ASN A 94 -17.51 -9.51 5.08
C ASN A 94 -15.97 -9.40 5.18
N GLN A 95 -15.36 -8.33 4.66
CA GLN A 95 -13.90 -8.17 4.69
C GLN A 95 -13.29 -8.18 6.11
N ALA A 96 -14.06 -7.85 7.13
CA ALA A 96 -13.61 -7.92 8.51
C ALA A 96 -13.66 -9.35 9.11
N GLY A 97 -14.28 -10.31 8.40
CA GLY A 97 -14.44 -11.68 8.85
C GLY A 97 -15.85 -12.02 9.37
N PRO A 98 -15.99 -13.07 10.19
CA PRO A 98 -17.28 -13.53 10.71
C PRO A 98 -17.69 -12.78 11.99
N TYR A 99 -18.92 -12.24 12.02
CA TYR A 99 -19.49 -11.54 13.18
C TYR A 99 -20.98 -11.89 13.37
N ARG A 100 -21.48 -11.71 14.59
CA ARG A 100 -22.92 -11.88 14.91
C ARG A 100 -23.77 -10.67 14.53
N GLU A 101 -23.12 -9.51 14.36
CA GLU A 101 -23.75 -8.26 13.94
C GLU A 101 -23.02 -7.76 12.70
N LEU A 102 -23.79 -7.34 11.69
CA LEU A 102 -23.24 -6.81 10.45
C LEU A 102 -22.74 -5.39 10.66
N ASN A 103 -21.46 -5.15 10.35
CA ASN A 103 -20.94 -3.80 10.12
C ASN A 103 -20.80 -3.59 8.61
N PRO A 104 -21.68 -2.83 7.96
CA PRO A 104 -21.69 -2.67 6.51
C PRO A 104 -20.49 -1.90 5.95
N THR A 105 -19.74 -1.18 6.79
CA THR A 105 -18.50 -0.48 6.38
C THR A 105 -17.47 -1.45 5.76
N TYR A 106 -17.50 -2.71 6.16
CA TYR A 106 -16.59 -3.74 5.66
C TYR A 106 -17.21 -4.66 4.60
N ASN A 107 -18.34 -4.30 4.01
CA ASN A 107 -18.90 -5.10 2.93
C ASN A 107 -17.92 -5.20 1.77
N PHE A 108 -17.93 -6.34 1.08
CA PHE A 108 -17.23 -6.47 -0.19
C PHE A 108 -17.84 -5.52 -1.21
N VAL A 109 -17.00 -5.00 -2.09
CA VAL A 109 -17.41 -4.04 -3.12
C VAL A 109 -17.03 -4.54 -4.51
N ILE A 110 -17.90 -4.34 -5.45
CA ILE A 110 -17.65 -4.48 -6.88
C ILE A 110 -17.93 -3.13 -7.54
N ASN A 111 -16.93 -2.60 -8.22
CA ASN A 111 -17.08 -1.43 -9.10
C ASN A 111 -17.12 -1.93 -10.54
N PRO A 112 -18.32 -1.98 -11.19
CA PRO A 112 -18.44 -2.54 -12.53
C PRO A 112 -17.54 -1.80 -13.54
N GLY A 113 -16.80 -2.56 -14.34
CA GLY A 113 -15.90 -2.00 -15.35
C GLY A 113 -14.57 -1.47 -14.83
N PHE A 114 -14.31 -1.54 -13.52
CA PHE A 114 -12.96 -1.30 -13.00
C PHE A 114 -12.00 -2.35 -13.55
N LYS A 115 -10.86 -1.89 -14.06
CA LYS A 115 -9.78 -2.75 -14.57
C LYS A 115 -8.46 -2.29 -14.00
N THR A 116 -7.76 -3.20 -13.37
CA THR A 116 -6.35 -3.00 -13.05
C THR A 116 -5.56 -2.98 -14.36
N PRO A 117 -4.71 -1.97 -14.61
CA PRO A 117 -3.84 -1.97 -15.80
C PRO A 117 -3.04 -3.27 -15.92
N ASP A 118 -2.93 -3.80 -17.13
CA ASP A 118 -2.30 -5.12 -17.35
C ASP A 118 -0.84 -5.15 -16.89
N TRP A 119 -0.12 -4.04 -17.04
CA TRP A 119 1.25 -3.92 -16.56
C TRP A 119 1.39 -4.06 -15.03
N ALA A 120 0.34 -3.70 -14.27
CA ALA A 120 0.36 -3.76 -12.81
C ALA A 120 0.04 -5.15 -12.25
N LYS A 121 -0.55 -6.03 -13.10
CA LYS A 121 -0.91 -7.39 -12.68
C LYS A 121 0.34 -8.27 -12.63
N GLY A 122 0.74 -8.64 -11.42
CA GLY A 122 1.94 -9.43 -11.18
C GLY A 122 3.24 -8.62 -11.24
N ALA A 123 3.17 -7.28 -11.32
CA ALA A 123 4.34 -6.41 -11.34
C ALA A 123 5.19 -6.56 -10.08
N VAL A 124 6.49 -6.63 -10.29
CA VAL A 124 7.48 -6.58 -9.21
C VAL A 124 7.84 -5.13 -8.95
N ILE A 125 7.49 -4.62 -7.78
CA ILE A 125 7.74 -3.24 -7.38
C ILE A 125 8.92 -3.22 -6.41
N TYR A 126 9.93 -2.41 -6.70
CA TYR A 126 11.09 -2.21 -5.84
C TYR A 126 10.98 -0.86 -5.12
N GLN A 127 10.89 -0.89 -3.78
CA GLN A 127 10.85 0.33 -2.99
C GLN A 127 12.27 0.82 -2.71
N ILE A 128 12.53 2.09 -3.00
CA ILE A 128 13.84 2.73 -2.79
C ILE A 128 13.75 3.73 -1.64
N TYR A 129 14.57 3.50 -0.62
CA TYR A 129 14.96 4.50 0.37
C TYR A 129 16.20 5.23 -0.15
N VAL A 130 16.00 6.40 -0.75
CA VAL A 130 17.00 7.06 -1.59
C VAL A 130 18.32 7.32 -0.86
N ASP A 131 18.28 7.91 0.34
CA ASP A 131 19.46 8.16 1.16
C ASP A 131 20.35 6.92 1.37
N ARG A 132 19.73 5.71 1.33
CA ARG A 132 20.39 4.44 1.63
C ARG A 132 20.59 3.56 0.40
N PHE A 133 20.46 4.09 -0.80
CA PHE A 133 20.53 3.28 -2.01
C PHE A 133 21.89 3.38 -2.72
N HIS A 134 22.24 4.55 -3.22
CA HIS A 134 23.54 4.82 -3.86
C HIS A 134 23.79 6.32 -3.95
N ASN A 135 25.00 6.74 -3.64
CA ASN A 135 25.45 8.13 -3.77
C ASN A 135 26.07 8.33 -5.16
N GLY A 136 25.35 9.03 -6.04
CA GLY A 136 25.79 9.33 -7.41
C GLY A 136 26.47 10.69 -7.53
N ASP A 137 26.05 11.67 -6.74
CA ASP A 137 26.60 13.02 -6.75
C ASP A 137 26.94 13.49 -5.33
N LYS A 138 28.22 13.36 -4.97
CA LYS A 138 28.70 13.77 -3.64
C LYS A 138 28.63 15.28 -3.39
N SER A 139 28.38 16.10 -4.39
CA SER A 139 28.29 17.55 -4.25
C SER A 139 26.99 17.99 -3.57
N ASN A 140 25.95 17.16 -3.60
CA ASN A 140 24.67 17.41 -2.96
C ASN A 140 24.53 16.79 -1.56
N ASP A 141 25.54 16.07 -1.08
CA ASP A 141 25.51 15.44 0.25
C ASP A 141 25.23 16.45 1.36
N VAL A 142 24.46 16.00 2.36
CA VAL A 142 24.34 16.69 3.65
C VAL A 142 25.73 16.80 4.28
N VAL A 143 26.10 17.99 4.75
CA VAL A 143 27.36 18.19 5.48
C VAL A 143 27.12 18.16 6.99
N ASP A 144 28.14 17.79 7.76
CA ASP A 144 28.04 17.77 9.22
C ASP A 144 27.62 19.13 9.77
N ASN A 145 26.64 19.14 10.66
CA ASN A 145 26.09 20.35 11.30
C ASN A 145 25.45 21.35 10.32
N GLU A 146 25.02 20.91 9.15
CA GLU A 146 24.36 21.79 8.17
C GLU A 146 23.10 22.43 8.75
N TYR A 147 22.34 21.66 9.50
CA TYR A 147 21.16 22.10 10.23
C TYR A 147 20.90 21.24 11.47
N VAL A 148 19.93 21.64 12.29
CA VAL A 148 19.51 20.93 13.49
C VAL A 148 18.14 20.31 13.23
N TYR A 149 17.98 19.02 13.59
CA TYR A 149 16.72 18.32 13.53
C TYR A 149 16.48 17.48 14.80
N ILE A 150 15.30 17.64 15.43
CA ILE A 150 14.97 17.03 16.74
C ILE A 150 16.04 17.34 17.80
N GLY A 151 16.42 18.63 17.88
CA GLY A 151 17.31 19.14 18.92
C GLY A 151 18.81 18.83 18.78
N GLU A 152 19.21 18.11 17.73
CA GLU A 152 20.59 17.69 17.49
C GLU A 152 21.00 17.97 16.04
N PRO A 153 22.29 18.19 15.75
CA PRO A 153 22.76 18.42 14.40
C PRO A 153 22.66 17.16 13.52
N VAL A 154 22.60 17.39 12.21
CA VAL A 154 22.67 16.31 11.21
C VAL A 154 24.13 15.92 10.99
N HIS A 155 24.33 14.65 10.58
CA HIS A 155 25.63 14.04 10.36
C HIS A 155 25.70 13.34 9.01
N ARG A 156 26.84 13.50 8.34
CA ARG A 156 27.17 12.73 7.15
C ARG A 156 27.87 11.43 7.54
N ILE A 157 27.35 10.31 7.06
CA ILE A 157 27.97 9.00 7.20
C ILE A 157 28.82 8.72 5.95
N THR A 158 30.10 8.50 6.13
CA THR A 158 31.04 8.26 5.03
C THR A 158 31.36 6.79 4.82
N ASP A 159 31.24 5.97 5.86
CA ASP A 159 31.38 4.52 5.77
C ASP A 159 29.99 3.86 5.65
N TRP A 160 29.64 3.40 4.47
CA TRP A 160 28.35 2.74 4.18
C TRP A 160 28.19 1.38 4.89
N ASN A 161 29.24 0.85 5.50
CA ASN A 161 29.18 -0.36 6.32
C ASN A 161 28.95 -0.05 7.81
N GLU A 162 28.87 1.21 8.19
CA GLU A 162 28.57 1.60 9.56
C GLU A 162 27.13 1.19 9.93
N TYR A 163 26.96 0.62 11.12
CA TYR A 163 25.62 0.27 11.61
C TYR A 163 24.78 1.52 11.89
N PRO A 164 23.49 1.52 11.53
CA PRO A 164 22.60 2.64 11.85
C PRO A 164 22.56 2.93 13.36
N ALA A 165 22.59 4.22 13.71
CA ALA A 165 22.43 4.65 15.10
C ALA A 165 21.00 4.39 15.63
N THR A 166 20.83 4.37 16.95
CA THR A 166 19.52 4.21 17.57
C THR A 166 18.53 5.32 17.16
N MET A 167 19.01 6.57 17.05
CA MET A 167 18.27 7.71 16.53
C MET A 167 18.86 8.11 15.17
N ASP A 168 18.55 7.33 14.17
CA ASP A 168 19.19 7.34 12.87
C ASP A 168 18.67 8.43 11.90
N VAL A 169 17.57 9.08 12.23
CA VAL A 169 16.86 10.03 11.34
C VAL A 169 17.70 11.26 10.90
N ARG A 170 18.80 11.52 11.57
CA ARG A 170 19.74 12.61 11.32
C ARG A 170 21.03 12.19 10.63
N ASN A 171 21.22 10.90 10.39
CA ASN A 171 22.42 10.33 9.79
C ASN A 171 22.19 10.10 8.31
N PHE A 172 22.93 10.81 7.47
CA PHE A 172 22.76 10.81 6.02
C PHE A 172 23.92 10.04 5.36
N TYR A 173 23.57 9.08 4.51
CA TYR A 173 24.53 8.30 3.73
C TYR A 173 24.76 8.90 2.35
N GLY A 174 23.94 9.87 1.96
CA GLY A 174 24.13 10.64 0.74
C GLY A 174 23.61 9.94 -0.53
N GLY A 175 22.79 8.91 -0.41
CA GLY A 175 22.10 8.38 -1.58
C GLY A 175 21.19 9.43 -2.22
N ASP A 176 21.17 9.50 -3.56
CA ASP A 176 20.49 10.51 -4.33
C ASP A 176 19.82 9.95 -5.61
N LEU A 177 19.13 10.80 -6.36
CA LEU A 177 18.47 10.39 -7.61
C LEU A 177 19.48 10.10 -8.73
N GLN A 178 20.66 10.74 -8.72
CA GLN A 178 21.74 10.38 -9.63
C GLN A 178 22.21 8.95 -9.35
N GLY A 179 22.35 8.59 -8.08
CA GLY A 179 22.69 7.24 -7.67
C GLY A 179 21.65 6.19 -8.11
N VAL A 180 20.36 6.55 -8.12
CA VAL A 180 19.34 5.66 -8.67
C VAL A 180 19.55 5.48 -10.17
N LEU A 181 19.81 6.56 -10.91
CA LEU A 181 20.12 6.50 -12.35
C LEU A 181 21.33 5.62 -12.63
N ASP A 182 22.40 5.77 -11.88
CA ASP A 182 23.63 4.98 -12.02
C ASP A 182 23.40 3.47 -11.76
N LYS A 183 22.30 3.12 -11.10
CA LYS A 183 21.89 1.74 -10.79
C LYS A 183 20.74 1.21 -11.63
N MET A 184 20.31 1.90 -12.68
CA MET A 184 19.18 1.45 -13.50
C MET A 184 19.44 0.08 -14.13
N ASP A 185 20.63 -0.18 -14.66
CA ASP A 185 20.96 -1.50 -15.23
C ASP A 185 20.89 -2.63 -14.18
N TYR A 186 21.27 -2.32 -12.94
CA TYR A 186 21.12 -3.26 -11.82
C TYR A 186 19.65 -3.52 -11.52
N LEU A 187 18.83 -2.49 -11.45
CA LEU A 187 17.39 -2.60 -11.20
C LEU A 187 16.70 -3.37 -12.33
N GLU A 188 17.06 -3.10 -13.59
CA GLU A 188 16.56 -3.86 -14.74
C GLU A 188 16.96 -5.33 -14.66
N SER A 189 18.20 -5.63 -14.27
CA SER A 189 18.69 -7.00 -14.12
C SER A 189 17.95 -7.82 -13.06
N LEU A 190 17.32 -7.16 -12.09
CA LEU A 190 16.46 -7.79 -11.09
C LEU A 190 15.07 -8.15 -11.63
N GLY A 191 14.73 -7.69 -12.84
CA GLY A 191 13.42 -7.93 -13.45
C GLY A 191 12.28 -7.20 -12.75
N ILE A 192 12.54 -6.00 -12.23
CA ILE A 192 11.50 -5.15 -11.64
C ILE A 192 10.73 -4.40 -12.73
N ASP A 193 9.43 -4.19 -12.50
CA ASP A 193 8.54 -3.50 -13.43
C ASP A 193 8.29 -2.05 -13.02
N ALA A 194 8.44 -1.72 -11.74
CA ALA A 194 8.20 -0.38 -11.23
C ALA A 194 9.07 -0.06 -10.02
N ILE A 195 9.42 1.22 -9.88
CA ILE A 195 10.11 1.77 -8.72
C ILE A 195 9.09 2.56 -7.88
N TYR A 196 9.09 2.31 -6.57
CA TYR A 196 8.36 3.09 -5.58
C TYR A 196 9.35 3.83 -4.70
N PHE A 197 9.40 5.15 -4.81
CA PHE A 197 10.27 5.95 -3.96
C PHE A 197 9.65 6.21 -2.59
N ASN A 198 10.46 6.12 -1.51
CA ASN A 198 10.17 6.89 -0.32
C ASN A 198 10.06 8.37 -0.70
N PRO A 199 9.44 9.23 0.14
CA PRO A 199 9.26 10.63 -0.23
C PRO A 199 10.56 11.29 -0.71
N LEU A 200 10.44 12.14 -1.75
CA LEU A 200 11.57 12.83 -2.38
C LEU A 200 11.61 14.32 -2.06
N PHE A 201 10.57 14.81 -1.42
CA PHE A 201 10.35 16.24 -1.18
C PHE A 201 11.17 16.77 -0.03
N VAL A 202 11.29 18.12 0.05
CA VAL A 202 12.06 18.80 1.11
C VAL A 202 11.61 18.33 2.49
N SER A 203 12.55 17.80 3.26
CA SER A 203 12.31 17.23 4.58
C SER A 203 13.61 17.18 5.40
N PRO A 204 13.56 17.42 6.72
CA PRO A 204 14.74 17.46 7.57
C PRO A 204 15.33 16.07 7.89
N SER A 205 14.54 15.01 7.75
CA SER A 205 15.01 13.65 8.03
C SER A 205 15.62 12.97 6.81
N ASN A 206 16.42 11.94 7.04
CA ASN A 206 16.97 11.11 5.98
C ASN A 206 15.86 10.30 5.25
N HIS A 207 14.78 9.90 5.94
CA HIS A 207 13.69 9.13 5.38
C HIS A 207 12.63 9.95 4.64
N LYS A 208 12.64 11.27 4.80
CA LYS A 208 11.79 12.24 4.09
C LYS A 208 10.27 12.12 4.30
N TYR A 209 9.79 11.36 5.31
CA TYR A 209 8.33 11.26 5.59
C TYR A 209 7.76 12.47 6.32
N ASP A 210 8.58 13.34 6.90
CA ASP A 210 8.23 14.59 7.55
C ASP A 210 8.35 15.78 6.59
N ILE A 211 7.63 15.67 5.47
CA ILE A 211 7.67 16.60 4.35
C ILE A 211 7.26 18.01 4.80
N GLN A 212 8.10 19.00 4.49
CA GLN A 212 7.86 20.41 4.77
C GLN A 212 7.41 21.20 3.54
N ASP A 213 7.81 20.75 2.35
CA ASP A 213 7.47 21.42 1.10
C ASP A 213 7.28 20.37 0.00
N TYR A 214 6.07 20.30 -0.55
CA TYR A 214 5.71 19.39 -1.64
C TYR A 214 6.01 19.94 -3.04
N ASP A 215 6.35 21.23 -3.14
CA ASP A 215 6.59 21.86 -4.44
C ASP A 215 8.00 21.61 -4.97
N TYR A 216 8.92 21.16 -4.08
CA TYR A 216 10.34 20.97 -4.43
C TYR A 216 10.86 19.60 -4.00
N ILE A 217 11.72 19.04 -4.85
CA ILE A 217 12.56 17.89 -4.48
C ILE A 217 13.61 18.35 -3.46
N ASP A 218 13.91 17.49 -2.50
CA ASP A 218 14.95 17.79 -1.51
C ASP A 218 16.30 18.08 -2.20
N PRO A 219 16.96 19.18 -1.85
CA PRO A 219 18.22 19.59 -2.52
C PRO A 219 19.34 18.57 -2.39
N HIS A 220 19.29 17.67 -1.40
CA HIS A 220 20.27 16.61 -1.23
C HIS A 220 19.97 15.35 -2.07
N PHE A 221 18.82 15.36 -2.80
CA PHE A 221 18.47 14.28 -3.71
C PHE A 221 18.63 14.63 -5.17
N GLY A 222 18.85 15.89 -5.49
CA GLY A 222 18.86 16.33 -6.86
C GLY A 222 19.83 17.46 -7.17
N VAL A 223 19.89 17.82 -8.46
CA VAL A 223 20.66 18.97 -8.93
C VAL A 223 19.84 20.24 -8.75
N ILE A 224 20.38 21.24 -8.08
CA ILE A 224 19.74 22.54 -7.95
C ILE A 224 19.96 23.32 -9.24
N VAL A 225 18.87 23.51 -10.00
CA VAL A 225 18.90 24.22 -11.28
C VAL A 225 18.78 25.74 -11.08
N ASN A 226 18.00 26.15 -10.10
CA ASN A 226 17.78 27.55 -9.76
C ASN A 226 17.73 27.70 -8.22
N ASP A 227 18.81 28.21 -7.66
CA ASP A 227 18.93 28.49 -6.24
C ASP A 227 18.68 29.98 -5.95
N GLY A 228 17.47 30.43 -6.24
CA GLY A 228 17.04 31.82 -6.00
C GLY A 228 16.49 32.07 -4.59
N GLY A 229 16.68 31.13 -3.68
CA GLY A 229 16.20 31.25 -2.30
C GLY A 229 17.14 32.07 -1.41
N GLU A 230 16.54 32.69 -0.41
CA GLU A 230 17.29 33.35 0.66
C GLU A 230 17.73 32.34 1.72
N PRO A 231 18.92 32.46 2.30
CA PRO A 231 19.34 31.66 3.43
C PRO A 231 18.34 31.77 4.59
N LEU A 232 18.14 30.70 5.31
CA LEU A 232 17.36 30.76 6.56
C LEU A 232 18.08 31.66 7.57
N PRO A 233 17.36 32.45 8.40
CA PRO A 233 17.97 33.21 9.47
C PRO A 233 18.60 32.28 10.51
N ASP A 234 19.66 32.75 11.20
CA ASP A 234 20.37 31.96 12.20
C ASP A 234 19.51 31.45 13.36
N ASN A 235 18.35 32.10 13.59
CA ASN A 235 17.39 31.70 14.61
C ASN A 235 16.25 30.81 14.07
N ALA A 236 16.34 30.31 12.84
CA ALA A 236 15.36 29.38 12.30
C ALA A 236 15.28 28.13 13.17
N ARG A 237 14.06 27.66 13.39
CA ARG A 237 13.83 26.43 14.17
C ARG A 237 14.11 25.21 13.32
N SER A 238 14.51 24.14 13.98
CA SER A 238 14.79 22.84 13.30
C SER A 238 13.62 22.27 12.50
N ASN A 239 12.40 22.67 12.83
CA ASN A 239 11.19 22.22 12.14
C ASN A 239 10.67 23.22 11.10
N ASP A 240 11.34 24.36 10.90
CA ASP A 240 10.90 25.38 9.95
C ASP A 240 11.28 25.01 8.52
N ASN A 241 12.45 24.39 8.35
CA ASN A 241 12.97 23.94 7.06
C ASN A 241 14.12 22.94 7.23
N ALA A 242 14.30 22.06 6.28
CA ALA A 242 15.38 21.07 6.28
C ALA A 242 16.74 21.64 5.90
N THR A 243 16.80 22.77 5.21
CA THR A 243 18.02 23.36 4.67
C THR A 243 18.20 24.81 5.10
N LYS A 244 19.40 25.36 4.88
CA LYS A 244 19.66 26.79 5.06
C LYS A 244 18.95 27.70 4.06
N TYR A 245 18.33 27.13 3.05
CA TYR A 245 17.71 27.89 1.96
C TYR A 245 16.22 27.64 1.93
N LYS A 246 15.44 28.71 1.79
CA LYS A 246 13.98 28.65 1.76
C LYS A 246 13.42 28.18 0.44
N LYS A 247 14.21 28.29 -0.62
CA LYS A 247 13.76 27.99 -1.97
C LYS A 247 14.84 27.19 -2.69
N ARG A 248 14.48 26.01 -3.10
CA ARG A 248 15.29 25.10 -3.89
C ARG A 248 14.47 24.55 -5.03
N VAL A 249 15.05 24.53 -6.19
CA VAL A 249 14.43 23.94 -7.37
C VAL A 249 15.38 22.92 -7.94
N THR A 250 14.90 21.71 -8.12
CA THR A 250 15.65 20.64 -8.77
C THR A 250 14.96 20.25 -10.08
N ASP A 251 15.72 19.94 -11.10
CA ASP A 251 15.21 19.55 -12.40
C ASP A 251 15.51 18.07 -12.68
N TYR A 252 14.79 17.22 -11.97
CA TYR A 252 14.70 15.81 -12.32
C TYR A 252 13.39 15.44 -13.04
N ALA A 253 12.53 16.42 -13.33
CA ALA A 253 11.26 16.18 -13.97
C ALA A 253 11.40 15.67 -15.42
N ASN A 254 12.57 15.87 -16.04
CA ASN A 254 12.87 15.44 -17.41
C ASN A 254 13.81 14.22 -17.48
N LEU A 255 14.13 13.63 -16.36
CA LEU A 255 14.90 12.40 -16.32
C LEU A 255 13.99 11.18 -16.31
#